data_ad44d2ec38b78368c580a1ac212196cb
#
_entry.id   ad44d2ec38b78368c580a1ac212196cb
#
_cell.length_a   1.000
_cell.length_b   1.000
_cell.length_c   1.000
_cell.angle_alpha   90.00
_cell.angle_beta   90.00
_cell.angle_gamma   90.00
#
_symmetry.space_group_name_H-M   'P 1'
#
loop_
_entity.id
_entity.type
_entity.pdbx_description
1 polymer ?
#
loop_
_entity_poly.entity_id
_entity_poly.type
_entity_poly.pdbx_seq_one_letter_code
_entity_poly.pdbx_strand_id
1 'polypeptide(L)'
;GRYGALRLNDKKVVAFKEKLKGDGSWVNGGFFVINSDILNTIPDTNVPWEEDPLENHAQNNLLGCYKHHGFWHPMDTLRDKKYLESLWGSGNAPWQIWK
;
A
#
# COMPACT_ATOMS: atom_id res chain seq x y z
N GLY A 1 -9.91 5.96 8.10
CA GLY A 1 -9.40 5.80 6.76
C GLY A 1 -9.50 4.38 6.25
N ARG A 2 -9.35 4.25 4.94
CA ARG A 2 -9.39 2.94 4.28
C ARG A 2 -8.04 2.65 3.65
N TYR A 3 -7.64 1.39 3.73
CA TYR A 3 -6.41 0.91 3.13
C TYR A 3 -6.69 -0.39 2.40
N GLY A 4 -5.92 -0.66 1.35
CA GLY A 4 -6.01 -1.93 0.68
C GLY A 4 -5.56 -3.05 1.61
N ALA A 5 -6.46 -3.95 1.94
CA ALA A 5 -6.13 -5.13 2.73
C ALA A 5 -5.71 -6.27 1.83
N LEU A 6 -4.67 -6.98 2.24
CA LEU A 6 -4.05 -8.04 1.46
C LEU A 6 -4.28 -9.38 2.11
N ARG A 7 -4.62 -10.37 1.30
CA ARG A 7 -4.61 -11.77 1.67
C ARG A 7 -3.39 -12.41 1.01
N LEU A 8 -2.50 -12.94 1.83
CA LEU A 8 -1.19 -13.42 1.37
C LEU A 8 -1.11 -14.94 1.43
N ASN A 9 -0.42 -15.49 0.45
CA ASN A 9 0.09 -16.86 0.46
C ASN A 9 1.60 -16.73 0.29
N ASP A 10 2.34 -16.75 1.40
CA ASP A 10 3.77 -16.46 1.48
C ASP A 10 4.04 -15.02 0.96
N LYS A 11 4.80 -14.85 -0.12
CA LYS A 11 5.10 -13.54 -0.72
C LYS A 11 4.16 -13.18 -1.87
N LYS A 12 3.09 -13.96 -2.06
CA LYS A 12 2.11 -13.68 -3.10
C LYS A 12 0.86 -13.09 -2.52
N VAL A 13 0.35 -12.08 -3.20
CA VAL A 13 -0.94 -11.48 -2.87
C VAL A 13 -2.01 -12.27 -3.61
N VAL A 14 -2.91 -12.92 -2.87
CA VAL A 14 -3.96 -13.74 -3.46
C VAL A 14 -5.32 -13.04 -3.47
N ALA A 15 -5.47 -11.98 -2.69
CA ALA A 15 -6.66 -11.14 -2.72
C ALA A 15 -6.29 -9.72 -2.33
N PHE A 16 -6.97 -8.76 -2.94
CA PHE A 16 -6.81 -7.35 -2.64
C PHE A 16 -8.19 -6.73 -2.52
N LYS A 17 -8.48 -6.17 -1.35
CA LYS A 17 -9.73 -5.46 -1.08
C LYS A 17 -9.45 -4.27 -0.20
N GLU A 18 -10.17 -3.19 -0.45
CA GLU A 18 -10.11 -2.03 0.41
C GLU A 18 -10.87 -2.29 1.71
N LYS A 19 -10.23 -2.05 2.84
CA LYS A 19 -10.83 -2.26 4.17
C LYS A 19 -10.58 -1.08 5.07
N LEU A 20 -11.32 -1.05 6.18
CA LEU A 20 -11.09 -0.10 7.25
C LEU A 20 -9.79 -0.44 7.98
N LYS A 21 -9.09 0.61 8.42
CA LYS A 21 -7.89 0.49 9.22
C LYS A 21 -8.18 -0.24 10.54
N GLY A 22 -7.25 -1.06 10.98
CA GLY A 22 -7.28 -1.65 12.30
C GLY A 22 -7.81 -3.07 12.36
N ASP A 23 -7.99 -3.74 11.22
CA ASP A 23 -8.40 -5.14 11.20
C ASP A 23 -7.26 -6.13 11.45
N GLY A 24 -6.02 -5.64 11.64
CA GLY A 24 -4.86 -6.47 11.93
C GLY A 24 -4.23 -7.12 10.71
N SER A 25 -4.76 -6.91 9.52
CA SER A 25 -4.22 -7.48 8.29
C SER A 25 -3.06 -6.66 7.74
N TRP A 26 -2.29 -7.27 6.83
CA TRP A 26 -1.36 -6.52 5.99
C TRP A 26 -2.15 -5.58 5.08
N VAL A 27 -1.59 -4.39 4.89
CA VAL A 27 -2.23 -3.38 4.03
C VAL A 27 -1.28 -2.94 2.93
N ASN A 28 -1.86 -2.45 1.85
CA ASN A 28 -1.12 -1.87 0.75
C ASN A 28 -0.49 -0.54 1.19
N GLY A 29 0.84 -0.44 1.08
CA GLY A 29 1.58 0.78 1.42
C GLY A 29 1.64 1.79 0.28
N GLY A 30 1.11 1.47 -0.88
CA GLY A 30 1.00 2.41 -1.99
C GLY A 30 2.17 2.44 -2.97
N PHE A 31 3.23 1.68 -2.72
CA PHE A 31 4.40 1.64 -3.60
C PHE A 31 4.41 0.37 -4.44
N PHE A 32 4.65 0.52 -5.74
CA PHE A 32 4.66 -0.58 -6.68
C PHE A 32 5.90 -0.55 -7.55
N VAL A 33 6.51 -1.71 -7.76
CA VAL A 33 7.50 -1.94 -8.81
C VAL A 33 6.84 -2.90 -9.79
N ILE A 34 6.67 -2.45 -11.03
CA ILE A 34 5.94 -3.21 -12.03
C ILE A 34 6.77 -3.43 -13.29
N ASN A 35 6.50 -4.53 -13.97
CA ASN A 35 7.00 -4.74 -15.31
C ASN A 35 6.17 -3.88 -16.27
N SER A 36 6.83 -3.24 -17.24
CA SER A 36 6.14 -2.34 -18.18
C SER A 36 5.04 -3.03 -18.99
N ASP A 37 5.14 -4.35 -19.19
CA ASP A 37 4.14 -5.10 -19.92
C ASP A 37 2.76 -5.07 -19.23
N ILE A 38 2.74 -4.80 -17.93
CA ILE A 38 1.48 -4.76 -17.17
C ILE A 38 0.58 -3.61 -17.63
N LEU A 39 1.16 -2.57 -18.23
CA LEU A 39 0.39 -1.43 -18.72
C LEU A 39 -0.59 -1.85 -19.83
N ASN A 40 -0.27 -2.92 -20.55
CA ASN A 40 -1.14 -3.44 -21.61
C ASN A 40 -2.37 -4.17 -21.07
N THR A 41 -2.39 -4.45 -19.77
CA THR A 41 -3.52 -5.14 -19.13
C THR A 41 -4.54 -4.18 -18.55
N ILE A 42 -4.25 -2.88 -18.55
CA ILE A 42 -5.14 -1.85 -18.05
C ILE A 42 -6.08 -1.44 -19.22
N PRO A 43 -7.38 -1.73 -19.10
CA PRO A 43 -8.29 -1.59 -20.23
C PRO A 43 -8.67 -0.13 -20.53
N ASP A 44 -8.53 0.77 -19.56
CA ASP A 44 -8.97 2.16 -19.68
C ASP A 44 -8.17 3.03 -18.72
N THR A 45 -7.95 4.29 -19.11
CA THR A 45 -7.28 5.27 -18.27
C THR A 45 -8.14 5.76 -17.10
N ASN A 46 -9.44 5.49 -17.14
CA ASN A 46 -10.38 5.88 -16.07
C ASN A 46 -10.54 4.81 -15.00
N VAL A 47 -9.86 3.67 -15.13
CA VAL A 47 -9.94 2.59 -14.14
C VAL A 47 -8.84 2.78 -13.11
N PRO A 48 -9.16 2.93 -11.82
CA PRO A 48 -8.14 2.99 -10.78
C PRO A 48 -7.32 1.71 -10.74
N TRP A 49 -6.00 1.87 -10.64
CA TRP A 49 -5.08 0.74 -10.57
C TRP A 49 -5.39 -0.19 -9.40
N GLU A 50 -5.76 0.37 -8.26
CA GLU A 50 -5.99 -0.38 -7.03
C GLU A 50 -7.39 -1.01 -6.93
N GLU A 51 -8.10 -1.06 -8.03
CA GLU A 51 -9.37 -1.78 -8.17
C GLU A 51 -9.17 -3.00 -9.06
N ASP A 52 -9.93 -3.09 -10.15
CA ASP A 52 -9.95 -4.30 -11.00
C ASP A 52 -8.58 -4.73 -11.54
N PRO A 53 -7.72 -3.84 -12.05
CA PRO A 53 -6.42 -4.29 -12.56
C PRO A 53 -5.58 -5.00 -11.51
N LEU A 54 -5.46 -4.42 -10.31
CA LEU A 54 -4.66 -5.00 -9.24
C LEU A 54 -5.28 -6.28 -8.71
N GLU A 55 -6.60 -6.30 -8.55
CA GLU A 55 -7.32 -7.48 -8.09
C GLU A 55 -7.18 -8.65 -9.06
N ASN A 56 -7.27 -8.38 -10.36
CA ASN A 56 -7.08 -9.41 -11.39
C ASN A 56 -5.69 -10.01 -11.35
N HIS A 57 -4.66 -9.19 -11.15
CA HIS A 57 -3.29 -9.70 -11.03
C HIS A 57 -3.10 -10.55 -9.78
N ALA A 58 -3.73 -10.17 -8.67
CA ALA A 58 -3.68 -10.97 -7.44
C ALA A 58 -4.32 -12.34 -7.66
N GLN A 59 -5.49 -12.40 -8.30
CA GLN A 59 -6.20 -13.65 -8.59
C GLN A 59 -5.41 -14.55 -9.53
N ASN A 60 -4.60 -14.01 -10.41
CA ASN A 60 -3.79 -14.74 -11.37
C ASN A 60 -2.37 -15.03 -10.88
N ASN A 61 -2.08 -14.83 -9.60
CA ASN A 61 -0.77 -15.05 -8.99
C ASN A 61 0.35 -14.20 -9.62
N LEU A 62 0.02 -13.06 -10.18
CA LEU A 62 0.98 -12.14 -10.81
C LEU A 62 1.42 -11.00 -9.88
N LEU A 63 0.89 -10.96 -8.67
CA LEU A 63 1.17 -9.89 -7.72
C LEU A 63 1.97 -10.42 -6.54
N GLY A 64 3.24 -10.00 -6.45
CA GLY A 64 4.08 -10.27 -5.29
C GLY A 64 3.99 -9.14 -4.28
N CYS A 65 4.61 -9.35 -3.13
CA CYS A 65 4.69 -8.30 -2.13
C CYS A 65 6.04 -8.32 -1.40
N TYR A 66 6.44 -7.15 -0.94
CA TYR A 66 7.49 -6.99 0.04
C TYR A 66 6.83 -6.59 1.36
N LYS A 67 7.08 -7.38 2.40
CA LYS A 67 6.51 -7.10 3.74
C LYS A 67 7.39 -6.12 4.48
N HIS A 68 6.91 -4.89 4.60
CA HIS A 68 7.61 -3.84 5.34
C HIS A 68 7.22 -3.90 6.81
N HIS A 69 8.20 -4.12 7.68
CA HIS A 69 7.99 -4.20 9.14
C HIS A 69 8.38 -2.92 9.87
N GLY A 70 8.99 -1.97 9.18
CA GLY A 70 9.40 -0.70 9.76
C GLY A 70 8.25 0.29 9.88
N PHE A 71 8.61 1.54 10.16
CA PHE A 71 7.62 2.59 10.28
C PHE A 71 6.93 2.85 8.94
N TRP A 72 5.62 2.94 9.00
CA TRP A 72 4.78 3.39 7.90
C TRP A 72 3.54 4.06 8.48
N HIS A 73 3.19 5.22 7.94
CA HIS A 73 2.00 5.95 8.36
C HIS A 73 1.46 6.76 7.19
N PRO A 74 0.17 6.67 6.89
CA PRO A 74 -0.43 7.48 5.84
C PRO A 74 -0.58 8.94 6.28
N MET A 75 -0.77 9.82 5.31
CA MET A 75 -1.13 11.21 5.57
C MET A 75 -2.40 11.55 4.80
N ASP A 76 -3.52 10.98 5.26
CA ASP A 76 -4.82 11.14 4.60
C ASP A 76 -5.73 12.12 5.32
N THR A 77 -5.46 12.39 6.60
CA THR A 77 -6.27 13.25 7.45
C THR A 77 -5.40 14.33 8.09
N LEU A 78 -6.06 15.36 8.62
CA LEU A 78 -5.36 16.39 9.39
C LEU A 78 -4.70 15.80 10.64
N ARG A 79 -5.30 14.80 11.26
CA ARG A 79 -4.71 14.09 12.41
C ARG A 79 -3.41 13.42 12.01
N ASP A 80 -3.38 12.75 10.86
CA ASP A 80 -2.18 12.12 10.34
C ASP A 80 -1.07 13.14 10.12
N LYS A 81 -1.41 14.26 9.50
CA LYS A 81 -0.45 15.34 9.26
C LYS A 81 0.14 15.85 10.57
N LYS A 82 -0.70 16.12 11.56
CA LYS A 82 -0.25 16.62 12.86
C LYS A 82 0.64 15.62 13.59
N TYR A 83 0.31 14.34 13.49
CA TYR A 83 1.12 13.28 14.07
C TYR A 83 2.52 13.25 13.43
N LEU A 84 2.58 13.25 12.10
CA LEU A 84 3.87 13.23 11.39
C LEU A 84 4.69 14.48 11.67
N GLU A 85 4.06 15.65 11.71
CA GLU A 85 4.72 16.90 12.07
C GLU A 85 5.28 16.87 13.50
N SER A 86 4.55 16.25 14.44
CA SER A 86 5.02 16.12 15.82
C SER A 86 6.26 15.25 15.91
N LEU A 87 6.33 14.19 15.14
CA LEU A 87 7.51 13.33 15.08
C LEU A 87 8.71 14.09 14.50
N TRP A 88 8.48 14.84 13.44
CA TRP A 88 9.54 15.64 12.84
C TRP A 88 10.03 16.73 13.78
N GLY A 89 9.10 17.49 14.38
CA GLY A 89 9.43 18.61 15.24
C GLY A 89 10.12 18.21 16.55
N SER A 90 9.87 17.00 17.03
CA SER A 90 10.51 16.47 18.25
C SER A 90 11.85 15.79 18.00
N GLY A 91 12.26 15.66 16.73
CA GLY A 91 13.49 14.96 16.37
C GLY A 91 13.38 13.45 16.39
N ASN A 92 12.16 12.91 16.44
CA ASN A 92 11.90 11.47 16.53
C ASN A 92 11.33 10.88 15.25
N ALA A 93 11.54 11.53 14.11
CA ALA A 93 11.02 11.07 12.82
C ALA A 93 11.70 9.76 12.38
N PRO A 94 11.01 8.62 12.40
CA PRO A 94 11.63 7.33 12.08
C PRO A 94 12.10 7.22 10.63
N TRP A 95 11.56 8.04 9.73
CA TRP A 95 11.96 8.05 8.33
C TRP A 95 13.26 8.82 8.08
N GLN A 96 13.70 9.61 9.03
CA GLN A 96 14.93 10.36 8.89
C GLN A 96 16.13 9.47 9.24
N ILE A 97 16.76 8.91 8.22
CA ILE A 97 17.94 8.05 8.38
C ILE A 97 19.25 8.78 8.06
N TRP A 98 19.15 10.01 7.57
CA TRP A 98 20.31 10.90 7.32
C TRP A 98 20.56 11.79 8.53
N LYS A 99 21.77 12.28 8.59
CA LYS A 99 22.17 13.23 9.66
C LYS A 99 22.17 14.66 9.16
#